data_a71264bdf82fe315543531681c1c4760
#
_entry.id   a71264bdf82fe315543531681c1c4760
#
_cell.length_a   1.000
_cell.length_b   1.000
_cell.length_c   1.000
_cell.angle_alpha   90.00
_cell.angle_beta   90.00
_cell.angle_gamma   90.00
#
_symmetry.space_group_name_H-M   'P 1'
#
loop_
_entity.id
_entity.type
_entity.pdbx_description
1 polymer ?
#
loop_
_entity_poly.entity_id
_entity_poly.type
_entity_poly.pdbx_seq_one_letter_code
_entity_poly.pdbx_strand_id
1 'polypeptide(L)'
;MDMEIIKKNWATFKTILNRLEDDNIDAMLEKLGQRLCVSPANHNNKMYGCYPGGIVVTSTKLAKAMQALNEFHGTPVDIKSVYKVGLLHDIGRIGTLSDDWLLPQDSDWHREKLGNEYKMNTDLPKMSFLHRTMLLLNQFQIKLTEEEFTALVSLDERDAKNTLGALLLHARDMLEE
;
A
#
# COMPACT_ATOMS: atom_id res chain seq x y z
N MET A 1 -1.06 -12.02 -13.94
CA MET A 1 -0.76 -12.84 -12.73
C MET A 1 -1.88 -13.86 -12.59
N ASP A 2 -1.53 -15.11 -12.24
CA ASP A 2 -2.50 -16.19 -12.03
C ASP A 2 -3.44 -15.87 -10.85
N MET A 3 -4.74 -16.20 -10.99
CA MET A 3 -5.77 -15.98 -9.95
C MET A 3 -5.45 -16.73 -8.64
N GLU A 4 -4.84 -17.89 -8.70
CA GLU A 4 -4.43 -18.64 -7.50
C GLU A 4 -3.32 -17.92 -6.72
N ILE A 5 -2.39 -17.28 -7.44
CA ILE A 5 -1.34 -16.44 -6.82
C ILE A 5 -1.96 -15.21 -6.16
N ILE A 6 -2.93 -14.55 -6.82
CA ILE A 6 -3.64 -13.40 -6.25
C ILE A 6 -4.35 -13.81 -4.96
N LYS A 7 -5.10 -14.90 -4.96
CA LYS A 7 -5.78 -15.43 -3.77
C LYS A 7 -4.82 -15.73 -2.62
N LYS A 8 -3.69 -16.37 -2.92
CA LYS A 8 -2.66 -16.68 -1.92
C LYS A 8 -2.06 -15.40 -1.30
N ASN A 9 -1.73 -14.41 -2.12
CA ASN A 9 -1.19 -13.13 -1.65
C ASN A 9 -2.21 -12.38 -0.80
N TRP A 10 -3.47 -12.36 -1.24
CA TRP A 10 -4.57 -11.78 -0.49
C TRP A 10 -4.77 -12.44 0.87
N ALA A 11 -4.73 -13.78 0.92
CA ALA A 11 -4.83 -14.52 2.19
C ALA A 11 -3.69 -14.15 3.14
N THR A 12 -2.45 -14.06 2.64
CA THR A 12 -1.29 -13.64 3.44
C THR A 12 -1.46 -12.22 3.98
N PHE A 13 -1.86 -11.27 3.14
CA PHE A 13 -2.10 -9.87 3.51
C PHE A 13 -3.15 -9.78 4.63
N LYS A 14 -4.30 -10.44 4.47
CA LYS A 14 -5.35 -10.48 5.49
C LYS A 14 -4.87 -11.12 6.80
N THR A 15 -4.13 -12.20 6.72
CA THR A 15 -3.60 -12.90 7.92
C THR A 15 -2.73 -11.96 8.77
N ILE A 16 -1.94 -11.08 8.14
CA ILE A 16 -1.12 -10.12 8.89
C ILE A 16 -1.99 -8.98 9.43
N LEU A 17 -2.93 -8.44 8.63
CA LEU A 17 -3.84 -7.39 9.09
C LEU A 17 -4.72 -7.84 10.26
N ASN A 18 -5.21 -9.06 10.25
CA ASN A 18 -6.04 -9.60 11.34
C ASN A 18 -5.30 -9.64 12.69
N ARG A 19 -3.96 -9.62 12.69
CA ARG A 19 -3.17 -9.51 13.95
C ARG A 19 -3.29 -8.14 14.61
N LEU A 20 -3.79 -7.14 13.91
CA LEU A 20 -4.02 -5.81 14.45
C LEU A 20 -5.26 -5.75 15.34
N GLU A 21 -6.20 -6.69 15.18
CA GLU A 21 -7.44 -6.81 15.98
C GLU A 21 -8.24 -5.50 15.98
N ASP A 22 -8.46 -4.93 14.79
CA ASP A 22 -9.14 -3.64 14.58
C ASP A 22 -10.34 -3.83 13.67
N ASP A 23 -11.55 -3.73 14.24
CA ASP A 23 -12.83 -3.91 13.53
C ASP A 23 -13.01 -2.92 12.37
N ASN A 24 -12.37 -1.75 12.43
CA ASN A 24 -12.42 -0.75 11.36
C ASN A 24 -11.59 -1.19 10.14
N ILE A 25 -10.49 -1.91 10.39
CA ILE A 25 -9.70 -2.55 9.32
C ILE A 25 -10.53 -3.67 8.68
N ASP A 26 -11.23 -4.47 9.46
CA ASP A 26 -12.10 -5.52 8.94
C ASP A 26 -13.23 -4.93 8.09
N ALA A 27 -13.87 -3.85 8.52
CA ALA A 27 -14.87 -3.12 7.75
C ALA A 27 -14.30 -2.55 6.44
N MET A 28 -13.06 -2.05 6.45
CA MET A 28 -12.35 -1.62 5.25
C MET A 28 -12.12 -2.78 4.29
N LEU A 29 -11.66 -3.93 4.79
CA LEU A 29 -11.43 -5.12 3.98
C LEU A 29 -12.72 -5.68 3.39
N GLU A 30 -13.82 -5.64 4.13
CA GLU A 30 -15.15 -6.02 3.61
C GLU A 30 -15.58 -5.12 2.44
N LYS A 31 -15.39 -3.82 2.58
CA LYS A 31 -15.80 -2.83 1.57
C LYS A 31 -14.89 -2.79 0.35
N LEU A 32 -13.58 -2.80 0.55
CA LEU A 32 -12.58 -2.56 -0.50
C LEU A 32 -11.89 -3.85 -0.98
N GLY A 33 -12.02 -4.96 -0.27
CA GLY A 33 -11.20 -6.14 -0.45
C GLY A 33 -11.23 -6.73 -1.85
N GLN A 34 -12.40 -6.76 -2.52
CA GLN A 34 -12.52 -7.27 -3.89
C GLN A 34 -11.69 -6.44 -4.88
N ARG A 35 -11.69 -5.11 -4.71
CA ARG A 35 -10.91 -4.20 -5.54
C ARG A 35 -9.43 -4.25 -5.15
N LEU A 36 -9.15 -4.19 -3.86
CA LEU A 36 -7.78 -4.17 -3.32
C LEU A 36 -6.98 -5.40 -3.75
N CYS A 37 -7.58 -6.59 -3.73
CA CYS A 37 -6.90 -7.83 -4.08
C CYS A 37 -6.44 -7.90 -5.55
N VAL A 38 -7.02 -7.08 -6.45
CA VAL A 38 -6.66 -7.02 -7.87
C VAL A 38 -6.06 -5.69 -8.29
N SER A 39 -6.03 -4.68 -7.44
CA SER A 39 -5.51 -3.36 -7.79
C SER A 39 -3.98 -3.38 -8.00
N PRO A 40 -3.48 -2.80 -9.11
CA PRO A 40 -2.05 -2.58 -9.32
C PRO A 40 -1.53 -1.45 -8.42
N ALA A 41 -0.24 -1.50 -8.08
CA ALA A 41 0.39 -0.42 -7.32
C ALA A 41 0.90 0.73 -8.21
N ASN A 42 1.25 0.44 -9.46
CA ASN A 42 1.79 1.42 -10.41
C ASN A 42 1.21 1.22 -11.81
N HIS A 43 1.36 2.25 -12.65
CA HIS A 43 0.81 2.29 -14.01
C HIS A 43 1.78 1.77 -15.08
N ASN A 44 3.09 1.85 -14.84
CA ASN A 44 4.14 1.52 -15.80
C ASN A 44 4.86 0.24 -15.41
N ASN A 45 5.11 -0.65 -16.37
CA ASN A 45 5.71 -1.98 -16.15
C ASN A 45 7.19 -1.96 -15.72
N LYS A 46 7.84 -0.80 -15.79
CA LYS A 46 9.19 -0.58 -15.23
C LYS A 46 9.17 -0.26 -13.74
N MET A 47 7.98 -0.07 -13.16
CA MET A 47 7.79 0.24 -11.75
C MET A 47 7.30 -1.00 -11.00
N TYR A 48 7.64 -1.09 -9.71
CA TYR A 48 7.17 -2.19 -8.87
C TYR A 48 5.63 -2.25 -8.82
N GLY A 49 5.09 -3.46 -8.72
CA GLY A 49 3.65 -3.69 -8.51
C GLY A 49 2.75 -3.29 -9.68
N CYS A 50 3.26 -3.10 -10.91
CA CYS A 50 2.46 -2.84 -12.11
C CYS A 50 1.84 -4.14 -12.65
N TYR A 51 0.98 -4.77 -11.85
CA TYR A 51 0.24 -5.99 -12.19
C TYR A 51 -0.96 -6.16 -11.25
N PRO A 52 -1.97 -6.99 -11.61
CA PRO A 52 -3.12 -7.25 -10.74
C PRO A 52 -2.69 -7.77 -9.37
N GLY A 53 -3.18 -7.12 -8.30
CA GLY A 53 -2.78 -7.42 -6.92
C GLY A 53 -1.47 -6.77 -6.48
N GLY A 54 -0.92 -5.87 -7.27
CA GLY A 54 0.35 -5.18 -6.99
C GLY A 54 0.38 -4.49 -5.62
N ILE A 55 -0.70 -3.79 -5.22
CA ILE A 55 -0.79 -3.13 -3.90
C ILE A 55 -0.57 -4.16 -2.78
N VAL A 56 -1.30 -5.26 -2.81
CA VAL A 56 -1.25 -6.31 -1.78
C VAL A 56 0.14 -6.94 -1.68
N VAL A 57 0.75 -7.25 -2.83
CA VAL A 57 2.08 -7.88 -2.88
C VAL A 57 3.15 -6.93 -2.36
N THR A 58 3.15 -5.68 -2.83
CA THR A 58 4.18 -4.71 -2.44
C THR A 58 4.06 -4.32 -0.97
N SER A 59 2.84 -4.06 -0.47
CA SER A 59 2.62 -3.75 0.94
C SER A 59 2.98 -4.93 1.86
N THR A 60 2.69 -6.17 1.45
CA THR A 60 3.10 -7.35 2.22
C THR A 60 4.62 -7.51 2.26
N LYS A 61 5.31 -7.30 1.14
CA LYS A 61 6.79 -7.34 1.09
C LYS A 61 7.39 -6.26 1.98
N LEU A 62 6.86 -5.04 1.86
CA LEU A 62 7.33 -3.90 2.65
C LEU A 62 7.13 -4.13 4.16
N ALA A 63 5.97 -4.58 4.59
CA ALA A 63 5.72 -4.88 6.00
C ALA A 63 6.67 -5.96 6.55
N LYS A 64 6.98 -7.00 5.76
CA LYS A 64 7.96 -8.02 6.13
C LYS A 64 9.39 -7.48 6.19
N ALA A 65 9.78 -6.61 5.26
CA ALA A 65 11.09 -5.95 5.29
C ALA A 65 11.21 -5.04 6.52
N MET A 66 10.18 -4.25 6.82
CA MET A 66 10.13 -3.44 8.05
C MET A 66 10.24 -4.29 9.31
N GLN A 67 9.55 -5.43 9.37
CA GLN A 67 9.66 -6.36 10.49
C GLN A 67 11.10 -6.87 10.65
N ALA A 68 11.74 -7.33 9.57
CA ALA A 68 13.11 -7.83 9.61
C ALA A 68 14.11 -6.75 10.05
N LEU A 69 13.96 -5.52 9.56
CA LEU A 69 14.76 -4.38 9.99
C LEU A 69 14.52 -4.04 11.48
N ASN A 70 13.27 -4.07 11.93
CA ASN A 70 12.92 -3.83 13.33
C ASN A 70 13.56 -4.89 14.25
N GLU A 71 13.50 -6.17 13.87
CA GLU A 71 14.13 -7.28 14.59
C GLU A 71 15.67 -7.13 14.62
N PHE A 72 16.28 -6.78 13.49
CA PHE A 72 17.72 -6.53 13.40
C PHE A 72 18.20 -5.42 14.36
N HIS A 73 17.38 -4.39 14.54
CA HIS A 73 17.66 -3.27 15.46
C HIS A 73 17.22 -3.53 16.91
N GLY A 74 16.83 -4.74 17.27
CA GLY A 74 16.42 -5.10 18.63
C GLY A 74 14.98 -4.70 18.99
N THR A 75 14.09 -4.64 18.01
CA THR A 75 12.64 -4.37 18.16
C THR A 75 12.29 -3.02 18.81
N PRO A 76 12.85 -1.89 18.36
CA PRO A 76 12.60 -0.59 18.97
C PRO A 76 11.17 -0.07 18.77
N VAL A 77 10.41 -0.66 17.83
CA VAL A 77 9.04 -0.26 17.48
C VAL A 77 8.08 -1.42 17.73
N ASP A 78 6.87 -1.10 18.22
CA ASP A 78 5.81 -2.09 18.38
C ASP A 78 5.44 -2.75 17.04
N ILE A 79 5.34 -4.08 17.03
CA ILE A 79 5.11 -4.86 15.83
C ILE A 79 3.75 -4.58 15.19
N LYS A 80 2.72 -4.22 15.97
CA LYS A 80 1.42 -3.83 15.42
C LYS A 80 1.52 -2.54 14.62
N SER A 81 2.29 -1.55 15.08
CA SER A 81 2.56 -0.32 14.34
C SER A 81 3.38 -0.57 13.07
N VAL A 82 4.38 -1.46 13.12
CA VAL A 82 5.14 -1.89 11.94
C VAL A 82 4.20 -2.50 10.88
N TYR A 83 3.31 -3.41 11.27
CA TYR A 83 2.37 -4.02 10.34
C TYR A 83 1.32 -3.04 9.83
N LYS A 84 0.75 -2.20 10.71
CA LYS A 84 -0.26 -1.22 10.33
C LYS A 84 0.30 -0.26 9.27
N VAL A 85 1.43 0.37 9.55
CA VAL A 85 2.07 1.30 8.63
C VAL A 85 2.52 0.59 7.36
N GLY A 86 3.22 -0.54 7.47
CA GLY A 86 3.72 -1.28 6.31
C GLY A 86 2.64 -1.80 5.37
N LEU A 87 1.48 -2.24 5.88
CA LEU A 87 0.41 -2.77 5.05
C LEU A 87 -0.52 -1.68 4.50
N LEU A 88 -0.70 -0.56 5.22
CA LEU A 88 -1.67 0.46 4.87
C LEU A 88 -1.06 1.72 4.21
N HIS A 89 0.27 1.85 4.15
CA HIS A 89 0.94 3.06 3.63
C HIS A 89 0.48 3.48 2.22
N ASP A 90 0.22 2.54 1.35
CA ASP A 90 -0.13 2.75 -0.06
C ASP A 90 -1.62 2.46 -0.37
N ILE A 91 -2.48 2.29 0.65
CA ILE A 91 -3.90 1.97 0.44
C ILE A 91 -4.61 3.02 -0.45
N GLY A 92 -4.15 4.26 -0.43
CA GLY A 92 -4.66 5.35 -1.28
C GLY A 92 -4.48 5.12 -2.79
N ARG A 93 -3.64 4.15 -3.19
CA ARG A 93 -3.48 3.77 -4.59
C ARG A 93 -4.68 3.02 -5.17
N ILE A 94 -5.58 2.53 -4.33
CA ILE A 94 -6.84 1.95 -4.78
C ILE A 94 -7.77 3.00 -5.44
N GLY A 95 -7.65 4.27 -5.04
CA GLY A 95 -8.53 5.35 -5.51
C GLY A 95 -9.45 5.87 -4.41
N THR A 96 -10.76 5.85 -4.65
CA THR A 96 -11.80 6.24 -3.68
C THR A 96 -12.52 5.01 -3.13
N LEU A 97 -13.60 5.22 -2.35
CA LEU A 97 -14.46 4.13 -1.88
C LEU A 97 -15.13 3.35 -3.03
N SER A 98 -15.33 3.99 -4.19
CA SER A 98 -16.04 3.42 -5.34
C SER A 98 -15.21 3.32 -6.62
N ASP A 99 -14.24 4.22 -6.81
CA ASP A 99 -13.59 4.41 -8.10
C ASP A 99 -12.09 4.10 -8.03
N ASP A 100 -11.61 3.34 -9.01
CA ASP A 100 -10.20 2.97 -9.11
C ASP A 100 -9.35 4.16 -9.58
N TRP A 101 -8.14 4.30 -8.99
CA TRP A 101 -7.18 5.31 -9.43
C TRP A 101 -6.49 4.91 -10.74
N LEU A 102 -6.24 3.61 -10.94
CA LEU A 102 -5.64 3.07 -12.15
C LEU A 102 -6.68 2.27 -12.94
N LEU A 103 -6.89 2.68 -14.17
CA LEU A 103 -7.76 2.01 -15.14
C LEU A 103 -6.91 1.26 -16.17
N PRO A 104 -7.40 0.16 -16.75
CA PRO A 104 -6.70 -0.50 -17.85
C PRO A 104 -6.34 0.47 -18.96
N GLN A 105 -5.13 0.35 -19.52
CA GLN A 105 -4.71 1.19 -20.65
C GLN A 105 -5.42 0.74 -21.92
N ASP A 106 -6.09 1.66 -22.61
CA ASP A 106 -6.82 1.45 -23.84
C ASP A 106 -5.99 1.73 -25.12
N SER A 107 -4.82 2.35 -24.97
CA SER A 107 -3.93 2.68 -26.09
C SER A 107 -2.81 1.66 -26.22
N ASP A 108 -2.76 0.91 -27.35
CA ASP A 108 -1.69 -0.04 -27.65
C ASP A 108 -0.33 0.65 -27.70
N TRP A 109 -0.27 1.86 -28.27
CA TRP A 109 0.95 2.65 -28.35
C TRP A 109 1.54 2.93 -26.95
N HIS A 110 0.71 3.31 -25.97
CA HIS A 110 1.16 3.58 -24.62
C HIS A 110 1.66 2.30 -23.93
N ARG A 111 1.01 1.14 -24.19
CA ARG A 111 1.48 -0.16 -23.65
C ARG A 111 2.81 -0.56 -24.27
N GLU A 112 2.89 -0.59 -25.60
CA GLU A 112 4.05 -1.14 -26.31
C GLU A 112 5.28 -0.23 -26.30
N LYS A 113 5.09 1.09 -26.43
CA LYS A 113 6.20 2.04 -26.52
C LYS A 113 6.62 2.63 -25.19
N LEU A 114 5.67 2.85 -24.27
CA LEU A 114 5.93 3.49 -22.98
C LEU A 114 5.91 2.50 -21.80
N GLY A 115 5.38 1.30 -22.00
CA GLY A 115 5.22 0.31 -20.93
C GLY A 115 4.11 0.67 -19.94
N ASN A 116 3.17 1.53 -20.32
CA ASN A 116 2.05 1.93 -19.48
C ASN A 116 0.92 0.90 -19.59
N GLU A 117 0.86 -0.04 -18.66
CA GLU A 117 -0.19 -1.06 -18.59
C GLU A 117 -1.52 -0.50 -18.09
N TYR A 118 -1.46 0.60 -17.32
CA TYR A 118 -2.61 1.30 -16.78
C TYR A 118 -2.53 2.80 -17.09
N LYS A 119 -3.68 3.46 -17.06
CA LYS A 119 -3.82 4.93 -17.14
C LYS A 119 -4.41 5.47 -15.84
N MET A 120 -4.06 6.70 -15.49
CA MET A 120 -4.62 7.37 -14.34
C MET A 120 -6.08 7.76 -14.60
N ASN A 121 -6.94 7.56 -13.63
CA ASN A 121 -8.32 8.03 -13.67
C ASN A 121 -8.33 9.55 -13.42
N THR A 122 -8.56 10.33 -14.48
CA THR A 122 -8.57 11.80 -14.44
C THR A 122 -9.81 12.39 -13.80
N ASP A 123 -10.86 11.58 -13.59
CA ASP A 123 -12.12 12.01 -12.98
C ASP A 123 -12.01 12.10 -11.45
N LEU A 124 -10.95 11.51 -10.87
CA LEU A 124 -10.69 11.59 -9.45
C LEU A 124 -10.06 12.93 -9.05
N PRO A 125 -10.38 13.44 -7.86
CA PRO A 125 -9.73 14.61 -7.30
C PRO A 125 -8.20 14.45 -7.25
N LYS A 126 -7.47 15.49 -7.67
CA LYS A 126 -6.00 15.51 -7.58
C LYS A 126 -5.58 15.59 -6.12
N MET A 127 -4.87 14.59 -5.64
CA MET A 127 -4.23 14.56 -4.32
C MET A 127 -3.05 13.59 -4.32
N SER A 128 -2.11 13.77 -3.37
CA SER A 128 -1.01 12.82 -3.20
C SER A 128 -1.52 11.46 -2.71
N PHE A 129 -0.72 10.41 -2.88
CA PHE A 129 -1.08 9.08 -2.35
C PHE A 129 -1.21 9.10 -0.84
N LEU A 130 -0.35 9.83 -0.14
CA LEU A 130 -0.44 10.00 1.30
C LEU A 130 -1.78 10.63 1.71
N HIS A 131 -2.17 11.73 1.08
CA HIS A 131 -3.45 12.38 1.38
C HIS A 131 -4.63 11.46 1.13
N ARG A 132 -4.60 10.67 0.05
CA ARG A 132 -5.65 9.69 -0.26
C ARG A 132 -5.65 8.54 0.74
N THR A 133 -4.49 8.05 1.14
CA THR A 133 -4.35 7.06 2.22
C THR A 133 -4.97 7.59 3.50
N MET A 134 -4.60 8.80 3.95
CA MET A 134 -5.16 9.41 5.15
C MET A 134 -6.67 9.60 5.08
N LEU A 135 -7.17 10.01 3.91
CA LEU A 135 -8.63 10.16 3.69
C LEU A 135 -9.35 8.83 3.84
N LEU A 136 -8.84 7.75 3.22
CA LEU A 136 -9.44 6.41 3.33
C LEU A 136 -9.39 5.88 4.77
N LEU A 137 -8.24 5.99 5.45
CA LEU A 137 -8.12 5.57 6.85
C LEU A 137 -9.11 6.32 7.74
N ASN A 138 -9.26 7.63 7.53
CA ASN A 138 -10.22 8.44 8.27
C ASN A 138 -11.68 8.04 7.96
N GLN A 139 -12.03 7.75 6.70
CA GLN A 139 -13.37 7.31 6.31
C GLN A 139 -13.79 5.99 6.98
N PHE A 140 -12.82 5.10 7.23
CA PHE A 140 -13.04 3.86 7.98
C PHE A 140 -12.77 4.01 9.49
N GLN A 141 -12.50 5.23 9.98
CA GLN A 141 -12.18 5.49 11.38
C GLN A 141 -11.00 4.69 11.92
N ILE A 142 -10.07 4.28 11.05
CA ILE A 142 -8.83 3.60 11.42
C ILE A 142 -7.91 4.64 12.08
N LYS A 143 -7.71 4.51 13.39
CA LYS A 143 -6.91 5.46 14.17
C LYS A 143 -5.42 5.19 13.97
N LEU A 144 -4.68 6.26 13.75
CA LEU A 144 -3.23 6.25 13.76
C LEU A 144 -2.73 6.89 15.05
N THR A 145 -1.68 6.33 15.63
CA THR A 145 -0.92 7.03 16.67
C THR A 145 -0.13 8.19 16.03
N GLU A 146 0.37 9.12 16.85
CA GLU A 146 1.25 10.19 16.36
C GLU A 146 2.49 9.62 15.66
N GLU A 147 3.07 8.54 16.21
CA GLU A 147 4.22 7.85 15.61
C GLU A 147 3.88 7.24 14.24
N GLU A 148 2.74 6.55 14.12
CA GLU A 148 2.28 5.95 12.86
C GLU A 148 1.99 7.01 11.79
N PHE A 149 1.30 8.10 12.18
CA PHE A 149 1.02 9.23 11.29
C PHE A 149 2.32 9.87 10.79
N THR A 150 3.25 10.17 11.71
CA THR A 150 4.55 10.78 11.38
C THR A 150 5.40 9.88 10.49
N ALA A 151 5.34 8.55 10.70
CA ALA A 151 6.01 7.60 9.82
C ALA A 151 5.47 7.64 8.38
N LEU A 152 4.15 7.73 8.20
CA LEU A 152 3.54 7.86 6.88
C LEU A 152 3.92 9.19 6.19
N VAL A 153 4.00 10.29 6.94
CA VAL A 153 4.48 11.60 6.41
C VAL A 153 5.92 11.50 5.91
N SER A 154 6.75 10.69 6.54
CA SER A 154 8.15 10.47 6.11
C SER A 154 8.26 9.99 4.65
N LEU A 155 7.28 9.23 4.13
CA LEU A 155 7.26 8.80 2.73
C LEU A 155 7.09 9.96 1.73
N ASP A 156 6.25 10.93 2.04
CA ASP A 156 5.97 12.06 1.14
C ASP A 156 7.16 13.02 1.11
N GLU A 157 7.79 13.24 2.25
CA GLU A 157 8.94 14.13 2.43
C GLU A 157 10.29 13.45 2.12
N ARG A 158 10.33 12.12 2.01
CA ARG A 158 11.56 11.31 1.88
C ARG A 158 12.59 11.62 2.98
N ASP A 159 12.08 11.89 4.18
CA ASP A 159 12.89 12.22 5.35
C ASP A 159 12.30 11.55 6.59
N ALA A 160 13.09 10.68 7.24
CA ALA A 160 12.64 9.94 8.42
C ALA A 160 12.43 10.87 9.61
N LYS A 161 11.20 10.96 10.07
CA LYS A 161 10.82 11.79 11.22
C LYS A 161 10.89 11.05 12.56
N ASN A 162 10.87 9.73 12.52
CA ASN A 162 10.98 8.85 13.68
C ASN A 162 11.54 7.47 13.26
N THR A 163 11.74 6.59 14.23
CA THR A 163 12.28 5.23 13.98
C THR A 163 11.38 4.42 13.05
N LEU A 164 10.07 4.47 13.22
CA LEU A 164 9.11 3.76 12.36
C LEU A 164 9.15 4.29 10.91
N GLY A 165 9.30 5.62 10.74
CA GLY A 165 9.51 6.26 9.44
C GLY A 165 10.82 5.85 8.78
N ALA A 166 11.90 5.71 9.56
CA ALA A 166 13.17 5.20 9.03
C ALA A 166 13.05 3.75 8.54
N LEU A 167 12.39 2.87 9.30
CA LEU A 167 12.10 1.50 8.86
C LEU A 167 11.29 1.47 7.57
N LEU A 168 10.27 2.34 7.46
CA LEU A 168 9.42 2.44 6.29
C LEU A 168 10.18 2.89 5.04
N LEU A 169 11.01 3.93 5.16
CA LEU A 169 11.84 4.42 4.04
C LEU A 169 12.86 3.39 3.58
N HIS A 170 13.62 2.78 4.49
CA HIS A 170 14.59 1.75 4.13
C HIS A 170 13.92 0.54 3.46
N ALA A 171 12.79 0.07 4.01
CA ALA A 171 12.04 -1.03 3.39
C ALA A 171 11.50 -0.66 2.02
N ARG A 172 11.15 0.62 1.79
CA ARG A 172 10.69 1.12 0.50
C ARG A 172 11.80 1.14 -0.52
N ASP A 173 12.98 1.64 -0.16
CA ASP A 173 14.15 1.67 -1.05
C ASP A 173 14.54 0.26 -1.50
N MET A 174 14.45 -0.75 -0.62
CA MET A 174 14.68 -2.16 -0.97
C MET A 174 13.68 -2.75 -1.99
N LEU A 175 12.51 -2.13 -2.16
CA LEU A 175 11.52 -2.58 -3.15
C LEU A 175 11.71 -1.90 -4.51
N GLU A 176 12.38 -0.75 -4.53
CA GLU A 176 12.60 0.05 -5.75
C GLU A 176 13.90 -0.37 -6.48
N GLU A 177 14.78 -1.16 -5.83
CA GLU A 177 15.96 -1.79 -6.44
C GLU A 177 15.59 -3.04 -7.26
#